data_11a49f5e8079109294ee37d78998e762
#
_entry.id   11a49f5e8079109294ee37d78998e762
#
_cell.length_a   1.000
_cell.length_b   1.000
_cell.length_c   1.000
_cell.angle_alpha   90.00
_cell.angle_beta   90.00
_cell.angle_gamma   90.00
#
_symmetry.space_group_name_H-M   'P 1'
#
loop_
_entity.id
_entity.type
_entity.pdbx_description
1 polymer ?
#
loop_
_entity_poly.entity_id
_entity_poly.type
_entity_poly.pdbx_seq_one_letter_code
_entity_poly.pdbx_strand_id
1 'polypeptide(L)'
;MPPLLALFTAAWLAQANAATAVSTVVSIADGDTVRLRRNGELVAVRLACIDAPELRQRPQGPEARQLLKELLPPGSAVQLRRFATDRYGRLVAELRTPKGINVNQRLVARGAAFVYWAYIRGCDRQTYGRLETEARLKRLGVWAPPGGLERPWELRARSRR
;
A
#
# COMPACT_ATOMS: atom_id res chain seq x y z
N MET A 1 9.05 -69.11 11.11
CA MET A 1 9.34 -67.82 10.45
C MET A 1 8.22 -66.85 10.83
N PRO A 2 8.43 -65.83 11.65
CA PRO A 2 7.41 -64.84 11.91
C PRO A 2 7.52 -63.68 10.91
N PRO A 3 6.39 -63.01 10.50
CA PRO A 3 6.40 -61.91 9.57
C PRO A 3 6.86 -60.59 10.26
N LEU A 4 7.71 -59.86 9.55
CA LEU A 4 8.18 -58.52 9.91
C LEU A 4 7.01 -57.52 9.84
N LEU A 5 6.63 -56.98 11.00
CA LEU A 5 5.76 -55.79 11.05
C LEU A 5 6.58 -54.56 10.68
N ALA A 6 6.29 -54.00 9.52
CA ALA A 6 6.81 -52.68 9.11
C ALA A 6 6.03 -51.59 9.86
N LEU A 7 6.69 -50.93 10.79
CA LEU A 7 6.20 -49.70 11.44
C LEU A 7 6.32 -48.53 10.47
N PHE A 8 5.23 -48.15 9.85
CA PHE A 8 5.12 -46.87 9.16
C PHE A 8 4.97 -45.74 10.18
N THR A 9 6.07 -45.09 10.51
CA THR A 9 6.02 -43.81 11.22
C THR A 9 5.56 -42.74 10.27
N ALA A 10 4.29 -42.34 10.38
CA ALA A 10 3.76 -41.17 9.72
C ALA A 10 4.40 -39.93 10.34
N ALA A 11 5.41 -39.38 9.67
CA ALA A 11 5.93 -38.07 9.98
C ALA A 11 4.87 -36.99 9.57
N TRP A 12 4.12 -36.54 10.54
CA TRP A 12 3.29 -35.34 10.41
C TRP A 12 4.23 -34.15 10.25
N LEU A 13 4.44 -33.73 8.99
CA LEU A 13 5.02 -32.44 8.68
C LEU A 13 4.02 -31.36 9.09
N ALA A 14 4.23 -30.80 10.26
CA ALA A 14 3.58 -29.57 10.65
C ALA A 14 4.03 -28.48 9.66
N GLN A 15 3.23 -28.22 8.64
CA GLN A 15 3.36 -27.01 7.84
C GLN A 15 3.07 -25.84 8.78
N ALA A 16 4.13 -25.20 9.24
CA ALA A 16 4.03 -23.92 9.90
C ALA A 16 3.41 -22.94 8.90
N ASN A 17 2.11 -22.73 9.01
CA ASN A 17 1.44 -21.59 8.39
C ASN A 17 2.17 -20.36 8.91
N ALA A 18 3.00 -19.74 8.08
CA ALA A 18 3.54 -18.42 8.35
C ALA A 18 2.33 -17.49 8.43
N ALA A 19 1.77 -17.35 9.61
CA ALA A 19 0.70 -16.40 9.89
C ALA A 19 1.22 -15.04 9.43
N THR A 20 0.65 -14.53 8.35
CA THR A 20 0.97 -13.20 7.82
C THR A 20 0.74 -12.25 8.98
N ALA A 21 1.82 -11.68 9.55
CA ALA A 21 1.73 -10.87 10.75
C ALA A 21 0.74 -9.73 10.51
N VAL A 22 -0.41 -9.81 11.18
CA VAL A 22 -1.47 -8.81 11.08
C VAL A 22 -0.97 -7.55 11.79
N SER A 23 -0.99 -6.43 11.08
CA SER A 23 -0.66 -5.12 11.62
C SER A 23 -1.94 -4.34 11.89
N THR A 24 -1.93 -3.43 12.86
CA THR A 24 -3.07 -2.58 13.19
C THR A 24 -2.79 -1.13 12.82
N VAL A 25 -3.74 -0.48 12.16
CA VAL A 25 -3.64 0.93 11.80
C VAL A 25 -3.70 1.80 13.07
N VAL A 26 -2.71 2.68 13.22
CA VAL A 26 -2.64 3.64 14.33
C VAL A 26 -3.10 5.02 13.87
N SER A 27 -2.52 5.52 12.77
CA SER A 27 -2.87 6.83 12.21
C SER A 27 -2.48 6.95 10.75
N ILE A 28 -3.09 7.92 10.07
CA ILE A 28 -2.80 8.29 8.68
C ILE A 28 -2.10 9.66 8.70
N ALA A 29 -0.87 9.72 8.17
CA ALA A 29 -0.10 10.96 8.13
C ALA A 29 -0.53 11.86 6.96
N ASP A 30 -0.59 11.29 5.76
CA ASP A 30 -0.97 11.94 4.50
C ASP A 30 -1.67 10.95 3.56
N GLY A 31 -1.73 11.22 2.25
CA GLY A 31 -2.46 10.39 1.28
C GLY A 31 -1.80 9.04 0.96
N ASP A 32 -0.56 8.79 1.41
CA ASP A 32 0.16 7.55 1.12
C ASP A 32 1.13 7.10 2.23
N THR A 33 1.01 7.67 3.43
CA THR A 33 1.82 7.31 4.60
C THR A 33 0.94 6.96 5.79
N VAL A 34 1.12 5.74 6.30
CA VAL A 34 0.35 5.14 7.40
C VAL A 34 1.28 4.78 8.55
N ARG A 35 0.84 4.95 9.78
CA ARG A 35 1.50 4.39 10.96
C ARG A 35 0.76 3.14 11.41
N LEU A 36 1.49 2.05 11.54
CA LEU A 36 0.98 0.75 11.96
C LEU A 36 1.63 0.33 13.28
N ARG A 37 0.89 -0.41 14.09
CA ARG A 37 1.45 -1.24 15.17
C ARG A 37 1.67 -2.65 14.64
N ARG A 38 2.91 -3.11 14.69
CA ARG A 38 3.33 -4.43 14.23
C ARG A 38 4.25 -5.05 15.27
N ASN A 39 3.91 -6.24 15.77
CA ASN A 39 4.67 -6.92 16.82
C ASN A 39 4.96 -6.03 18.05
N GLY A 40 3.99 -5.18 18.44
CA GLY A 40 4.13 -4.24 19.54
C GLY A 40 4.82 -2.91 19.19
N GLU A 41 5.53 -2.82 18.08
CA GLU A 41 6.27 -1.64 17.64
C GLU A 41 5.43 -0.73 16.72
N LEU A 42 5.71 0.58 16.80
CA LEU A 42 5.14 1.56 15.89
C LEU A 42 6.04 1.70 14.66
N VAL A 43 5.50 1.41 13.48
CA VAL A 43 6.23 1.49 12.20
C VAL A 43 5.53 2.44 11.25
N ALA A 44 6.30 3.25 10.54
CA ALA A 44 5.80 4.07 9.45
C ALA A 44 5.87 3.28 8.14
N VAL A 45 4.79 3.32 7.36
CA VAL A 45 4.67 2.64 6.07
C VAL A 45 4.37 3.66 4.98
N ARG A 46 5.21 3.71 3.97
CA ARG A 46 5.01 4.42 2.71
C ARG A 46 4.35 3.46 1.72
N LEU A 47 3.20 3.82 1.19
CA LEU A 47 2.51 3.00 0.20
C LEU A 47 3.35 2.90 -1.08
N ALA A 48 3.67 1.66 -1.47
CA ALA A 48 4.51 1.37 -2.63
C ALA A 48 3.83 1.71 -3.96
N CYS A 49 4.65 2.02 -4.97
CA CYS A 49 4.24 2.14 -6.37
C CYS A 49 3.29 3.30 -6.68
N ILE A 50 2.95 4.12 -5.71
CA ILE A 50 2.09 5.29 -5.85
C ILE A 50 2.73 6.52 -5.20
N ASP A 51 2.23 7.71 -5.56
CA ASP A 51 2.57 8.97 -4.92
C ASP A 51 1.30 9.83 -4.83
N ALA A 52 0.87 10.12 -3.61
CA ALA A 52 -0.30 10.95 -3.35
C ALA A 52 0.08 12.43 -3.36
N PRO A 53 -0.88 13.33 -3.65
CA PRO A 53 -0.65 14.76 -3.53
C PRO A 53 -0.20 15.14 -2.12
N GLU A 54 0.73 16.08 -2.06
CA GLU A 54 1.12 16.71 -0.80
C GLU A 54 -0.08 17.38 -0.14
N LEU A 55 -0.15 17.44 1.20
CA LEU A 55 -1.27 18.07 1.91
C LEU A 55 -1.52 19.53 1.51
N ARG A 56 -0.48 20.24 1.03
CA ARG A 56 -0.57 21.59 0.50
C ARG A 56 -1.17 21.69 -0.91
N GLN A 57 -1.23 20.59 -1.67
CA GLN A 57 -1.91 20.52 -2.97
C GLN A 57 -3.42 20.35 -2.76
N ARG A 58 -4.10 21.46 -2.54
CA ARG A 58 -5.52 21.46 -2.20
C ARG A 58 -6.40 21.55 -3.45
N PRO A 59 -7.58 20.89 -3.43
CA PRO A 59 -8.13 20.06 -2.34
C PRO A 59 -7.59 18.63 -2.32
N GLN A 60 -6.87 18.15 -3.36
CA GLN A 60 -6.56 16.75 -3.62
C GLN A 60 -5.73 16.08 -2.51
N GLY A 61 -4.77 16.78 -1.91
CA GLY A 61 -3.96 16.23 -0.81
C GLY A 61 -4.78 15.86 0.43
N PRO A 62 -5.56 16.79 0.99
CA PRO A 62 -6.50 16.47 2.07
C PRO A 62 -7.53 15.40 1.71
N GLU A 63 -8.06 15.40 0.49
CA GLU A 63 -9.02 14.39 0.02
C GLU A 63 -8.39 12.99 -0.08
N ALA A 64 -7.15 12.89 -0.59
CA ALA A 64 -6.41 11.64 -0.61
C ALA A 64 -6.18 11.07 0.80
N ARG A 65 -5.78 11.92 1.74
CA ARG A 65 -5.64 11.55 3.15
C ARG A 65 -6.97 11.07 3.74
N GLN A 66 -8.07 11.76 3.44
CA GLN A 66 -9.39 11.40 3.94
C GLN A 66 -9.84 10.04 3.38
N LEU A 67 -9.67 9.79 2.08
CA LEU A 67 -9.97 8.51 1.48
C LEU A 67 -9.13 7.38 2.11
N LEU A 68 -7.85 7.62 2.37
CA LEU A 68 -7.01 6.62 3.02
C LEU A 68 -7.48 6.32 4.45
N LYS A 69 -7.98 7.31 5.21
CA LYS A 69 -8.60 7.10 6.52
C LYS A 69 -9.88 6.26 6.45
N GLU A 70 -10.66 6.44 5.40
CA GLU A 70 -11.89 5.64 5.17
C GLU A 70 -11.57 4.18 4.83
N LEU A 71 -10.52 3.96 4.03
CA LEU A 71 -10.05 2.62 3.67
C LEU A 71 -9.38 1.90 4.85
N LEU A 72 -8.70 2.65 5.69
CA LEU A 72 -7.89 2.19 6.82
C LEU A 72 -8.21 2.98 8.09
N PRO A 73 -9.40 2.82 8.69
CA PRO A 73 -9.72 3.47 9.96
C PRO A 73 -8.72 3.07 11.05
N PRO A 74 -8.35 3.97 11.99
CA PRO A 74 -7.56 3.60 13.16
C PRO A 74 -8.17 2.41 13.89
N GLY A 75 -7.34 1.46 14.33
CA GLY A 75 -7.74 0.19 14.93
C GLY A 75 -8.03 -0.93 13.93
N SER A 76 -8.14 -0.65 12.63
CA SER A 76 -8.37 -1.71 11.64
C SER A 76 -7.13 -2.57 11.42
N ALA A 77 -7.36 -3.86 11.14
CA ALA A 77 -6.33 -4.81 10.79
C ALA A 77 -5.92 -4.65 9.32
N VAL A 78 -4.63 -4.83 9.03
CA VAL A 78 -4.11 -4.83 7.66
C VAL A 78 -3.06 -5.91 7.48
N GLN A 79 -2.99 -6.45 6.27
CA GLN A 79 -1.89 -7.28 5.80
C GLN A 79 -0.90 -6.41 5.02
N LEU A 80 0.39 -6.66 5.21
CA LEU A 80 1.47 -5.86 4.64
C LEU A 80 2.34 -6.73 3.74
N ARG A 81 2.47 -6.35 2.46
CA ARG A 81 3.44 -6.91 1.53
C ARG A 81 4.60 -5.92 1.38
N ARG A 82 5.69 -6.17 2.10
CA ARG A 82 6.89 -5.31 2.09
C ARG A 82 7.71 -5.51 0.82
N PHE A 83 8.24 -4.41 0.27
CA PHE A 83 9.21 -4.40 -0.82
C PHE A 83 10.60 -3.94 -0.37
N ALA A 84 10.65 -2.89 0.47
CA ALA A 84 11.89 -2.25 0.88
C ALA A 84 11.74 -1.51 2.22
N THR A 85 12.83 -0.94 2.67
CA THR A 85 12.84 0.16 3.66
C THR A 85 13.49 1.37 2.99
N ASP A 86 12.88 2.53 3.09
CA ASP A 86 13.43 3.73 2.50
C ASP A 86 14.51 4.40 3.39
N ARG A 87 15.15 5.43 2.85
CA ARG A 87 16.23 6.16 3.57
C ARG A 87 15.78 6.85 4.86
N TYR A 88 14.46 6.98 5.08
CA TYR A 88 13.87 7.56 6.29
C TYR A 88 13.44 6.50 7.29
N GLY A 89 13.74 5.21 7.03
CA GLY A 89 13.35 4.08 7.88
C GLY A 89 11.90 3.63 7.73
N ARG A 90 11.13 4.17 6.76
CA ARG A 90 9.76 3.73 6.53
C ARG A 90 9.77 2.41 5.74
N LEU A 91 8.86 1.51 6.09
CA LEU A 91 8.59 0.34 5.25
C LEU A 91 7.89 0.79 3.97
N VAL A 92 8.39 0.36 2.80
CA VAL A 92 7.72 0.55 1.51
C VAL A 92 6.92 -0.70 1.21
N ALA A 93 5.58 -0.59 1.13
CA ALA A 93 4.71 -1.75 1.05
C ALA A 93 3.40 -1.51 0.32
N GLU A 94 2.80 -2.59 -0.18
CA GLU A 94 1.36 -2.65 -0.44
C GLU A 94 0.62 -3.09 0.82
N LEU A 95 -0.53 -2.47 1.07
CA LEU A 95 -1.44 -2.83 2.15
C LEU A 95 -2.70 -3.48 1.59
N ARG A 96 -3.18 -4.53 2.28
CA ARG A 96 -4.46 -5.17 1.98
C ARG A 96 -5.34 -5.17 3.23
N THR A 97 -6.60 -4.86 3.04
CA THR A 97 -7.60 -5.04 4.10
C THR A 97 -7.89 -6.53 4.31
N PRO A 98 -8.49 -6.94 5.45
CA PRO A 98 -8.93 -8.32 5.65
C PRO A 98 -9.90 -8.84 4.58
N LYS A 99 -10.61 -7.93 3.90
CA LYS A 99 -11.50 -8.24 2.77
C LYS A 99 -10.76 -8.39 1.44
N GLY A 100 -9.42 -8.37 1.44
CA GLY A 100 -8.59 -8.56 0.25
C GLY A 100 -8.43 -7.32 -0.64
N ILE A 101 -8.94 -6.15 -0.24
CA ILE A 101 -8.81 -4.91 -1.03
C ILE A 101 -7.35 -4.44 -0.98
N ASN A 102 -6.69 -4.31 -2.14
CA ASN A 102 -5.41 -3.64 -2.24
C ASN A 102 -5.62 -2.13 -2.14
N VAL A 103 -5.18 -1.54 -1.03
CA VAL A 103 -5.39 -0.13 -0.69
C VAL A 103 -4.66 0.79 -1.67
N ASN A 104 -3.43 0.45 -2.06
CA ASN A 104 -2.63 1.22 -3.00
C ASN A 104 -3.35 1.33 -4.36
N GLN A 105 -3.83 0.19 -4.88
CA GLN A 105 -4.61 0.16 -6.13
C GLN A 105 -5.93 0.92 -6.02
N ARG A 106 -6.60 0.84 -4.86
CA ARG A 106 -7.85 1.57 -4.64
C ARG A 106 -7.66 3.08 -4.68
N LEU A 107 -6.56 3.60 -4.14
CA LEU A 107 -6.22 5.03 -4.20
C LEU A 107 -6.01 5.49 -5.66
N VAL A 108 -5.29 4.71 -6.48
CA VAL A 108 -5.13 5.00 -7.91
C VAL A 108 -6.47 4.99 -8.64
N ALA A 109 -7.28 3.96 -8.44
CA ALA A 109 -8.59 3.81 -9.08
C ALA A 109 -9.54 4.97 -8.77
N ARG A 110 -9.40 5.60 -7.59
CA ARG A 110 -10.20 6.76 -7.17
C ARG A 110 -9.57 8.10 -7.54
N GLY A 111 -8.41 8.10 -8.22
CA GLY A 111 -7.67 9.32 -8.54
C GLY A 111 -7.09 10.01 -7.30
N ALA A 112 -6.92 9.33 -6.19
CA ALA A 112 -6.34 9.89 -4.97
C ALA A 112 -4.80 9.86 -4.97
N ALA A 113 -4.19 9.11 -5.89
CA ALA A 113 -2.75 9.04 -6.07
C ALA A 113 -2.40 8.78 -7.53
N PHE A 114 -1.21 9.22 -7.93
CA PHE A 114 -0.59 8.83 -9.20
C PHE A 114 0.12 7.49 -9.07
N VAL A 115 0.23 6.74 -10.15
CA VAL A 115 1.20 5.65 -10.23
C VAL A 115 2.61 6.26 -10.28
N TYR A 116 3.49 5.81 -9.39
CA TYR A 116 4.88 6.27 -9.39
C TYR A 116 5.73 5.33 -10.27
N TRP A 117 5.69 5.57 -11.57
CA TRP A 117 6.26 4.69 -12.58
C TRP A 117 7.76 4.41 -12.40
N ALA A 118 8.53 5.37 -11.87
CA ALA A 118 9.94 5.17 -11.54
C ALA A 118 10.16 4.11 -10.45
N TYR A 119 9.16 3.83 -9.62
CA TYR A 119 9.21 2.89 -8.50
C TYR A 119 8.16 1.78 -8.61
N ILE A 120 7.67 1.49 -9.83
CA ILE A 120 6.63 0.46 -10.07
C ILE A 120 7.13 -0.97 -9.90
N ARG A 121 8.45 -1.17 -9.80
CA ARG A 121 9.04 -2.50 -9.71
C ARG A 121 8.51 -3.28 -8.49
N GLY A 122 8.05 -4.50 -8.75
CA GLY A 122 7.45 -5.38 -7.73
C GLY A 122 5.94 -5.27 -7.60
N CYS A 123 5.31 -4.20 -8.11
CA CYS A 123 3.86 -4.10 -8.22
C CYS A 123 3.34 -4.63 -9.58
N ASP A 124 2.05 -4.93 -9.62
CA ASP A 124 1.37 -5.35 -10.84
C ASP A 124 1.22 -4.16 -11.82
N ARG A 125 2.23 -3.99 -12.66
CA ARG A 125 2.33 -2.89 -13.63
C ARG A 125 1.10 -2.77 -14.53
N GLN A 126 0.53 -3.89 -14.95
CA GLN A 126 -0.63 -3.90 -15.85
C GLN A 126 -1.88 -3.38 -15.13
N THR A 127 -2.15 -3.88 -13.93
CA THR A 127 -3.29 -3.42 -13.13
C THR A 127 -3.17 -1.95 -12.76
N TYR A 128 -2.00 -1.49 -12.27
CA TYR A 128 -1.81 -0.07 -11.94
C TYR A 128 -2.00 0.83 -13.16
N GLY A 129 -1.47 0.46 -14.33
CA GLY A 129 -1.61 1.23 -15.56
C GLY A 129 -3.06 1.34 -16.02
N ARG A 130 -3.82 0.25 -15.96
CA ARG A 130 -5.25 0.23 -16.28
C ARG A 130 -6.04 1.14 -15.33
N LEU A 131 -5.83 1.02 -14.02
CA LEU A 131 -6.52 1.82 -13.02
C LEU A 131 -6.24 3.32 -13.16
N GLU A 132 -4.99 3.69 -13.42
CA GLU A 132 -4.61 5.09 -13.66
C GLU A 132 -5.27 5.63 -14.93
N THR A 133 -5.28 4.85 -16.02
CA THR A 133 -5.93 5.23 -17.28
C THR A 133 -7.42 5.46 -17.07
N GLU A 134 -8.11 4.55 -16.37
CA GLU A 134 -9.54 4.68 -16.07
C GLU A 134 -9.83 5.94 -15.22
N ALA A 135 -9.03 6.19 -14.16
CA ALA A 135 -9.16 7.37 -13.31
C ALA A 135 -8.96 8.67 -14.12
N ARG A 136 -7.96 8.67 -15.03
CA ARG A 136 -7.66 9.82 -15.91
C ARG A 136 -8.80 10.09 -16.89
N LEU A 137 -9.33 9.07 -17.56
CA LEU A 137 -10.45 9.21 -18.49
C LEU A 137 -11.70 9.78 -17.80
N LYS A 138 -11.94 9.37 -16.55
CA LYS A 138 -13.04 9.86 -15.72
C LYS A 138 -12.74 11.19 -15.01
N ARG A 139 -11.56 11.77 -15.19
CA ARG A 139 -11.09 13.00 -14.53
C ARG A 139 -11.26 12.97 -13.00
N LEU A 140 -10.92 11.84 -12.35
CA LEU A 140 -11.07 11.69 -10.91
C LEU A 140 -9.90 12.33 -10.15
N GLY A 141 -10.17 13.00 -9.05
CA GLY A 141 -9.21 13.51 -8.09
C GLY A 141 -8.02 14.25 -8.69
N VAL A 142 -6.83 13.67 -8.67
CA VAL A 142 -5.59 14.25 -9.24
C VAL A 142 -5.67 14.48 -10.76
N TRP A 143 -6.62 13.88 -11.44
CA TRP A 143 -6.86 14.01 -12.88
C TRP A 143 -7.96 15.01 -13.21
N ALA A 144 -8.63 15.63 -12.20
CA ALA A 144 -9.69 16.62 -12.42
C ALA A 144 -9.19 17.90 -13.12
N PRO A 145 -8.02 18.49 -12.77
CA PRO A 145 -7.47 19.61 -13.52
C PRO A 145 -7.07 19.19 -14.95
N PRO A 146 -7.15 20.08 -15.94
CA PRO A 146 -6.63 19.84 -17.28
C PRO A 146 -5.15 19.38 -17.24
N GLY A 147 -4.83 18.24 -17.88
CA GLY A 147 -3.49 17.64 -17.81
C GLY A 147 -3.16 16.92 -16.52
N GLY A 148 -4.01 16.98 -15.52
CA GLY A 148 -3.81 16.47 -14.17
C GLY A 148 -3.09 17.47 -13.26
N LEU A 149 -3.14 17.19 -11.96
CA LEU A 149 -2.41 17.94 -10.93
C LEU A 149 -0.89 17.85 -11.16
N GLU A 150 -0.14 18.87 -10.77
CA GLU A 150 1.33 18.78 -10.71
C GLU A 150 1.75 17.56 -9.91
N ARG A 151 2.70 16.79 -10.42
CA ARG A 151 3.16 15.56 -9.79
C ARG A 151 3.84 15.85 -8.45
N PRO A 152 3.53 15.12 -7.36
CA PRO A 152 4.13 15.40 -6.04
C PRO A 152 5.66 15.36 -6.05
N TRP A 153 6.26 14.47 -6.82
CA TRP A 153 7.73 14.40 -6.96
C TRP A 153 8.34 15.61 -7.67
N GLU A 154 7.65 16.21 -8.64
CA GLU A 154 8.06 17.44 -9.32
C GLU A 154 7.97 18.63 -8.37
N LEU A 155 6.85 18.75 -7.64
CA LEU A 155 6.65 19.77 -6.61
C LEU A 155 7.75 19.71 -5.53
N ARG A 156 8.10 18.51 -5.05
CA ARG A 156 9.19 18.33 -4.06
C ARG A 156 10.56 18.68 -4.65
N ALA A 157 10.83 18.33 -5.91
CA ALA A 157 12.08 18.67 -6.58
C ALA A 157 12.25 20.18 -6.71
N ARG A 158 11.19 20.90 -7.08
CA ARG A 158 11.19 22.37 -7.19
C ARG A 158 11.41 23.05 -5.83
N SER A 159 10.83 22.52 -4.76
CA SER A 159 10.94 23.10 -3.40
C SER A 159 12.31 22.92 -2.76
N ARG A 160 13.22 22.18 -3.38
CA ARG A 160 14.60 21.94 -2.89
C ARG A 160 15.63 22.84 -3.58
N ARG A 161 15.23 23.58 -4.59
CA ARG A 161 16.06 24.58 -5.31
C ARG A 161 15.92 25.95 -4.67
#